data_62088a475a9ea86a33e1862b4185bf60
#
_entry.id   62088a475a9ea86a33e1862b4185bf60
#
_cell.length_a   1.000
_cell.length_b   1.000
_cell.length_c   1.000
_cell.angle_alpha   90.00
_cell.angle_beta   90.00
_cell.angle_gamma   90.00
#
_symmetry.space_group_name_H-M   'P 1'
#
loop_
_entity.id
_entity.type
_entity.pdbx_description
1 polymer ?
#
loop_
_entity_poly.entity_id
_entity_poly.type
_entity_poly.pdbx_seq_one_letter_code
_entity_poly.pdbx_strand_id
1 'polypeptide(L)'
;MADIHLQEIVTGMYQLIIVSPELLLNDKRFETLWGKKQFTDNIVNFILDEAHVIKEWGGTFRSDYLKIGPIRYLFPRTIGFHLGSATIGPALVPELAKNLHLRTDDLSVMHLNTDRPNIHLVVRRMQHPLNSYEDLAFIIKKNLGPGDPPPPKFLVFFNSRSEAQAGAEYLRARLSPELRDKVKWFHSGMTDSFREKEMHALIIGESYGEGSTDAAGMVSQSTALQAYSDY
;
A
#
# COMPACT_ATOMS: atom_id res chain seq x y z
N MET A 1 -21.81 -4.24 -0.65
CA MET A 1 -21.17 -4.79 0.55
C MET A 1 -21.61 -6.24 0.67
N ALA A 2 -20.65 -7.17 0.66
CA ALA A 2 -20.98 -8.58 0.84
C ALA A 2 -21.67 -8.78 2.20
N ASP A 3 -22.79 -9.50 2.21
CA ASP A 3 -23.46 -9.89 3.46
C ASP A 3 -22.49 -10.78 4.23
N ILE A 4 -22.02 -10.30 5.38
CA ILE A 4 -21.22 -11.12 6.27
C ILE A 4 -22.14 -12.16 6.86
N HIS A 5 -21.90 -13.42 6.55
CA HIS A 5 -22.62 -14.57 7.09
C HIS A 5 -22.18 -14.80 8.55
N LEU A 6 -22.70 -14.02 9.48
CA LEU A 6 -22.30 -14.03 10.89
C LEU A 6 -22.33 -15.43 11.53
N GLN A 7 -23.32 -16.25 11.16
CA GLN A 7 -23.45 -17.60 11.69
C GLN A 7 -22.30 -18.49 11.24
N GLU A 8 -21.88 -18.40 10.00
CA GLU A 8 -20.77 -19.16 9.43
C GLU A 8 -19.43 -18.76 10.08
N ILE A 9 -19.26 -17.46 10.35
CA ILE A 9 -18.09 -16.96 11.09
C ILE A 9 -18.05 -17.54 12.51
N VAL A 10 -19.17 -17.50 13.23
CA VAL A 10 -19.27 -17.99 14.61
C VAL A 10 -19.00 -19.50 14.69
N THR A 11 -19.48 -20.27 13.71
CA THR A 11 -19.28 -21.72 13.66
C THR A 11 -17.88 -22.14 13.18
N GLY A 12 -17.01 -21.17 12.81
CA GLY A 12 -15.64 -21.45 12.38
C GLY A 12 -15.54 -22.01 10.95
N MET A 13 -16.54 -21.72 10.09
CA MET A 13 -16.49 -22.14 8.69
C MET A 13 -15.33 -21.46 7.93
N TYR A 14 -14.94 -20.27 8.33
CA TYR A 14 -13.82 -19.53 7.75
C TYR A 14 -12.58 -19.64 8.61
N GLN A 15 -11.48 -20.06 8.02
CA GLN A 15 -10.17 -20.15 8.68
C GLN A 15 -9.43 -18.79 8.71
N LEU A 16 -9.76 -17.89 7.80
CA LEU A 16 -9.17 -16.56 7.69
C LEU A 16 -10.26 -15.52 7.48
N ILE A 17 -10.24 -14.49 8.30
CA ILE A 17 -11.12 -13.32 8.19
C ILE A 17 -10.25 -12.10 7.98
N ILE A 18 -10.39 -11.45 6.81
CA ILE A 18 -9.70 -10.21 6.48
C ILE A 18 -10.69 -9.06 6.60
N VAL A 19 -10.34 -8.05 7.40
CA VAL A 19 -11.23 -6.93 7.70
C VAL A 19 -10.44 -5.64 7.86
N SER A 20 -11.00 -4.52 7.39
CA SER A 20 -10.40 -3.21 7.66
C SER A 20 -10.63 -2.77 9.11
N PRO A 21 -9.75 -1.93 9.68
CA PRO A 21 -9.91 -1.40 11.03
C PRO A 21 -11.24 -0.68 11.26
N GLU A 22 -11.69 0.09 10.27
CA GLU A 22 -12.95 0.83 10.32
C GLU A 22 -14.14 -0.12 10.44
N LEU A 23 -14.15 -1.21 9.66
CA LEU A 23 -15.20 -2.22 9.72
C LEU A 23 -15.15 -2.98 11.04
N LEU A 24 -13.95 -3.37 11.48
CA LEU A 24 -13.73 -4.10 12.74
C LEU A 24 -14.26 -3.35 13.96
N LEU A 25 -14.11 -2.02 13.97
CA LEU A 25 -14.41 -1.16 15.12
C LEU A 25 -15.80 -0.54 15.10
N ASN A 26 -16.35 -0.29 13.90
CA ASN A 26 -17.55 0.54 13.77
C ASN A 26 -18.77 -0.27 13.26
N ASP A 27 -18.58 -1.51 12.81
CA ASP A 27 -19.68 -2.34 12.33
C ASP A 27 -20.32 -3.11 13.51
N LYS A 28 -21.62 -2.90 13.74
CA LYS A 28 -22.40 -3.58 14.79
C LYS A 28 -22.35 -5.11 14.70
N ARG A 29 -22.06 -5.65 13.53
CA ARG A 29 -21.92 -7.11 13.34
C ARG A 29 -20.69 -7.63 14.07
N PHE A 30 -19.56 -6.92 14.00
CA PHE A 30 -18.37 -7.26 14.78
C PHE A 30 -18.57 -7.05 16.28
N GLU A 31 -19.26 -5.98 16.71
CA GLU A 31 -19.63 -5.80 18.12
C GLU A 31 -20.40 -7.02 18.64
N THR A 32 -21.36 -7.53 17.83
CA THR A 32 -22.11 -8.75 18.16
C THR A 32 -21.22 -10.00 18.22
N LEU A 33 -20.24 -10.12 17.30
CA LEU A 33 -19.30 -11.24 17.27
C LEU A 33 -18.39 -11.27 18.51
N TRP A 34 -17.89 -10.11 18.94
CA TRP A 34 -17.06 -10.01 20.14
C TRP A 34 -17.77 -10.49 21.42
N GLY A 35 -19.08 -10.30 21.49
CA GLY A 35 -19.90 -10.83 22.60
C GLY A 35 -20.12 -12.33 22.57
N LYS A 36 -19.78 -13.06 21.49
CA LYS A 36 -19.97 -14.50 21.36
C LYS A 36 -18.70 -15.27 21.72
N LYS A 37 -18.74 -15.95 22.86
CA LYS A 37 -17.62 -16.76 23.35
C LYS A 37 -17.16 -17.81 22.33
N GLN A 38 -18.10 -18.45 21.62
CA GLN A 38 -17.79 -19.41 20.55
C GLN A 38 -16.92 -18.80 19.44
N PHE A 39 -17.13 -17.53 19.08
CA PHE A 39 -16.30 -16.83 18.12
C PHE A 39 -14.91 -16.55 18.68
N THR A 40 -14.85 -15.92 19.87
CA THR A 40 -13.57 -15.54 20.47
C THR A 40 -12.69 -16.72 20.85
N ASP A 41 -13.28 -17.85 21.26
CA ASP A 41 -12.53 -19.06 21.59
C ASP A 41 -11.95 -19.77 20.34
N ASN A 42 -12.53 -19.52 19.16
CA ASN A 42 -12.03 -20.08 17.89
C ASN A 42 -10.92 -19.25 17.25
N ILE A 43 -10.68 -18.03 17.74
CA ILE A 43 -9.59 -17.21 17.22
C ILE A 43 -8.27 -17.70 17.79
N VAL A 44 -7.35 -18.09 16.91
CA VAL A 44 -6.02 -18.58 17.28
C VAL A 44 -4.93 -17.53 17.12
N ASN A 45 -5.18 -16.52 16.28
CA ASN A 45 -4.22 -15.49 15.96
C ASN A 45 -4.91 -14.17 15.57
N PHE A 46 -4.29 -13.05 15.89
CA PHE A 46 -4.70 -11.73 15.46
C PHE A 46 -3.51 -11.07 14.76
N ILE A 47 -3.69 -10.74 13.48
CA ILE A 47 -2.61 -10.19 12.65
C ILE A 47 -3.00 -8.77 12.24
N LEU A 48 -2.12 -7.82 12.54
CA LEU A 48 -2.18 -6.43 12.08
C LEU A 48 -1.12 -6.26 11.00
N ASP A 49 -1.58 -6.15 9.78
CA ASP A 49 -0.72 -5.78 8.66
C ASP A 49 -0.57 -4.26 8.59
N GLU A 50 0.53 -3.80 8.02
CA GLU A 50 0.91 -2.38 7.89
C GLU A 50 0.84 -1.61 9.23
N ALA A 51 1.32 -2.23 10.30
CA ALA A 51 1.22 -1.68 11.65
C ALA A 51 1.93 -0.33 11.84
N HIS A 52 2.82 0.08 10.91
CA HIS A 52 3.45 1.41 10.90
C HIS A 52 2.44 2.55 10.76
N VAL A 53 1.29 2.30 10.14
CA VAL A 53 0.20 3.27 9.94
C VAL A 53 -0.33 3.83 11.27
N ILE A 54 -0.18 3.10 12.37
CA ILE A 54 -0.59 3.55 13.71
C ILE A 54 0.12 4.84 14.10
N LYS A 55 1.40 5.02 13.73
CA LYS A 55 2.15 6.24 14.01
C LYS A 55 1.91 7.34 12.98
N GLU A 56 2.01 7.00 11.71
CA GLU A 56 2.00 7.99 10.63
C GLU A 56 0.64 8.65 10.47
N TRP A 57 -0.45 7.92 10.79
CA TRP A 57 -1.82 8.32 10.49
C TRP A 57 -2.68 8.54 11.74
N GLY A 58 -2.13 8.32 12.94
CA GLY A 58 -2.87 8.42 14.21
C GLY A 58 -3.36 9.83 14.58
N GLY A 59 -2.89 10.87 13.86
CA GLY A 59 -3.24 12.26 14.17
C GLY A 59 -4.64 12.68 13.70
N THR A 60 -5.03 12.36 12.46
CA THR A 60 -6.32 12.82 11.89
C THR A 60 -6.94 11.83 10.90
N PHE A 61 -6.19 11.04 10.17
CA PHE A 61 -6.73 10.26 9.04
C PHE A 61 -7.19 8.84 9.41
N ARG A 62 -6.58 8.17 10.41
CA ARG A 62 -6.93 6.81 10.83
C ARG A 62 -6.84 6.64 12.35
N SER A 63 -7.54 7.47 13.10
CA SER A 63 -7.68 7.37 14.58
C SER A 63 -8.19 5.99 15.04
N ASP A 64 -8.82 5.24 14.16
CA ASP A 64 -9.37 3.92 14.45
C ASP A 64 -8.29 2.88 14.75
N TYR A 65 -7.09 3.00 14.15
CA TYR A 65 -5.99 2.08 14.49
C TYR A 65 -5.59 2.12 15.97
N LEU A 66 -5.66 3.29 16.62
CA LEU A 66 -5.41 3.40 18.06
C LEU A 66 -6.47 2.70 18.91
N LYS A 67 -7.69 2.56 18.39
CA LYS A 67 -8.80 1.89 19.07
C LYS A 67 -8.71 0.36 18.97
N ILE A 68 -7.79 -0.20 18.18
CA ILE A 68 -7.58 -1.64 18.08
C ILE A 68 -6.97 -2.21 19.38
N GLY A 69 -6.15 -1.43 20.08
CA GLY A 69 -5.47 -1.88 21.30
C GLY A 69 -6.40 -2.56 22.31
N PRO A 70 -7.54 -1.96 22.68
CA PRO A 70 -8.52 -2.56 23.61
C PRO A 70 -9.09 -3.93 23.17
N ILE A 71 -9.10 -4.24 21.86
CA ILE A 71 -9.55 -5.55 21.35
C ILE A 71 -8.70 -6.68 21.96
N ARG A 72 -7.44 -6.39 22.31
CA ARG A 72 -6.56 -7.34 22.99
C ARG A 72 -7.19 -7.97 24.22
N TYR A 73 -8.03 -7.24 24.96
CA TYR A 73 -8.68 -7.72 26.19
C TYR A 73 -9.89 -8.61 25.95
N LEU A 74 -10.40 -8.67 24.71
CA LEU A 74 -11.49 -9.56 24.34
C LEU A 74 -11.02 -11.01 24.14
N PHE A 75 -9.72 -11.23 24.04
CA PHE A 75 -9.13 -12.52 23.75
C PHE A 75 -8.44 -13.15 24.96
N PRO A 76 -8.40 -14.48 25.03
CA PRO A 76 -7.53 -15.21 25.96
C PRO A 76 -6.07 -14.78 25.84
N ARG A 77 -5.33 -14.83 26.95
CA ARG A 77 -3.89 -14.45 26.96
C ARG A 77 -3.01 -15.32 26.07
N THR A 78 -3.50 -16.50 25.71
CA THR A 78 -2.79 -17.46 24.85
C THR A 78 -2.77 -17.06 23.38
N ILE A 79 -3.65 -16.15 22.96
CA ILE A 79 -3.70 -15.71 21.55
C ILE A 79 -2.53 -14.80 21.23
N GLY A 80 -1.79 -15.15 20.18
CA GLY A 80 -0.73 -14.32 19.62
C GLY A 80 -1.27 -13.08 18.91
N PHE A 81 -0.58 -11.94 19.11
CA PHE A 81 -0.79 -10.73 18.34
C PHE A 81 0.45 -10.52 17.48
N HIS A 82 0.27 -10.57 16.16
CA HIS A 82 1.34 -10.38 15.20
C HIS A 82 1.20 -9.02 14.53
N LEU A 83 2.30 -8.29 14.47
CA LEU A 83 2.40 -7.02 13.76
C LEU A 83 3.35 -7.20 12.58
N GLY A 84 2.84 -6.96 11.37
CA GLY A 84 3.63 -6.96 10.14
C GLY A 84 3.82 -5.55 9.62
N SER A 85 5.00 -5.23 9.13
CA SER A 85 5.25 -4.01 8.36
C SER A 85 6.64 -4.04 7.74
N ALA A 86 6.76 -3.47 6.55
CA ALA A 86 8.05 -3.27 5.90
C ALA A 86 8.87 -2.12 6.50
N THR A 87 8.26 -1.21 7.25
CA THR A 87 8.87 0.09 7.63
C THR A 87 8.91 0.37 9.13
N ILE A 88 8.62 -0.60 9.99
CA ILE A 88 8.76 -0.43 11.45
C ILE A 88 10.23 -0.43 11.84
N GLY A 89 10.76 0.75 12.20
CA GLY A 89 12.09 0.85 12.82
C GLY A 89 12.06 0.45 14.31
N PRO A 90 13.22 0.04 14.87
CA PRO A 90 13.31 -0.39 16.28
C PRO A 90 12.76 0.62 17.29
N ALA A 91 12.91 1.91 17.01
CA ALA A 91 12.43 2.99 17.89
C ALA A 91 10.89 3.05 18.00
N LEU A 92 10.16 2.50 17.02
CA LEU A 92 8.69 2.51 17.01
C LEU A 92 8.10 1.36 17.83
N VAL A 93 8.84 0.28 18.05
CA VAL A 93 8.34 -0.93 18.72
C VAL A 93 7.78 -0.66 20.12
N PRO A 94 8.41 0.13 21.00
CA PRO A 94 7.87 0.43 22.32
C PRO A 94 6.53 1.22 22.27
N GLU A 95 6.41 2.13 21.31
CA GLU A 95 5.19 2.92 21.12
C GLU A 95 4.04 2.04 20.63
N LEU A 96 4.29 1.16 19.66
CA LEU A 96 3.31 0.18 19.18
C LEU A 96 2.89 -0.79 20.29
N ALA A 97 3.83 -1.30 21.08
CA ALA A 97 3.56 -2.18 22.19
C ALA A 97 2.63 -1.51 23.22
N LYS A 98 2.87 -0.24 23.54
CA LYS A 98 2.03 0.55 24.43
C LYS A 98 0.63 0.78 23.84
N ASN A 99 0.54 1.23 22.60
CA ASN A 99 -0.73 1.60 21.96
C ASN A 99 -1.64 0.39 21.70
N LEU A 100 -1.04 -0.75 21.40
CA LEU A 100 -1.75 -2.00 21.13
C LEU A 100 -1.88 -2.91 22.35
N HIS A 101 -1.47 -2.45 23.53
CA HIS A 101 -1.51 -3.22 24.77
C HIS A 101 -0.82 -4.59 24.64
N LEU A 102 0.32 -4.65 23.92
CA LEU A 102 1.06 -5.89 23.76
C LEU A 102 1.73 -6.29 25.07
N ARG A 103 1.91 -7.58 25.26
CA ARG A 103 2.66 -8.14 26.39
C ARG A 103 4.15 -7.96 26.13
N THR A 104 4.80 -7.12 26.93
CA THR A 104 6.24 -6.84 26.77
C THR A 104 7.13 -7.90 27.40
N ASP A 105 6.58 -8.72 28.30
CA ASP A 105 7.22 -9.86 28.94
C ASP A 105 7.38 -11.09 28.01
N ASP A 106 6.61 -11.11 26.92
CA ASP A 106 6.61 -12.19 25.91
C ASP A 106 6.57 -11.61 24.50
N LEU A 107 7.37 -10.54 24.28
CA LEU A 107 7.48 -9.87 22.99
C LEU A 107 8.70 -10.37 22.22
N SER A 108 8.45 -11.01 21.08
CA SER A 108 9.49 -11.35 20.12
C SER A 108 9.50 -10.35 18.97
N VAL A 109 10.66 -9.78 18.68
CA VAL A 109 10.85 -8.84 17.57
C VAL A 109 11.77 -9.48 16.54
N MET A 110 11.24 -9.71 15.34
CA MET A 110 12.02 -10.17 14.20
C MET A 110 12.25 -8.99 13.25
N HIS A 111 13.48 -8.51 13.17
CA HIS A 111 13.85 -7.41 12.29
C HIS A 111 14.69 -7.96 11.13
N LEU A 112 14.11 -7.97 9.93
CA LEU A 112 14.81 -8.37 8.72
C LEU A 112 15.55 -7.17 8.12
N ASN A 113 16.64 -7.45 7.41
CA ASN A 113 17.36 -6.41 6.68
C ASN A 113 16.49 -5.87 5.54
N THR A 114 16.26 -4.56 5.56
CA THR A 114 15.50 -3.84 4.53
C THR A 114 16.40 -3.16 3.50
N ASP A 115 17.73 -3.33 3.62
CA ASP A 115 18.66 -2.82 2.63
C ASP A 115 18.44 -3.49 1.25
N ARG A 116 18.37 -2.68 0.24
CA ARG A 116 18.14 -3.08 -1.15
C ARG A 116 19.34 -2.63 -2.00
N PRO A 117 20.47 -3.35 -1.99
CA PRO A 117 21.72 -2.92 -2.65
C PRO A 117 21.58 -2.80 -4.18
N ASN A 118 20.54 -3.40 -4.75
CA ASN A 118 20.20 -3.28 -6.17
C ASN A 118 19.41 -2.00 -6.52
N ILE A 119 19.03 -1.17 -5.52
CA ILE A 119 18.32 0.10 -5.71
C ILE A 119 19.26 1.26 -5.45
N HIS A 120 19.48 2.08 -6.48
CA HIS A 120 20.27 3.29 -6.36
C HIS A 120 19.39 4.48 -5.94
N LEU A 121 19.54 4.94 -4.69
CA LEU A 121 18.78 6.06 -4.15
C LEU A 121 19.48 7.38 -4.48
N VAL A 122 18.75 8.33 -5.07
CA VAL A 122 19.25 9.65 -5.42
C VAL A 122 18.30 10.73 -4.92
N VAL A 123 18.85 11.74 -4.22
CA VAL A 123 18.11 12.94 -3.83
C VAL A 123 18.62 14.10 -4.69
N ARG A 124 17.69 14.77 -5.37
CA ARG A 124 17.98 15.95 -6.19
C ARG A 124 17.19 17.15 -5.71
N ARG A 125 17.84 18.32 -5.65
CA ARG A 125 17.15 19.57 -5.41
C ARG A 125 16.39 19.97 -6.68
N MET A 126 15.12 20.36 -6.53
CA MET A 126 14.33 20.93 -7.63
C MET A 126 14.93 22.25 -8.11
N GLN A 127 14.98 22.41 -9.42
CA GLN A 127 15.54 23.58 -10.08
C GLN A 127 14.45 24.49 -10.66
N HIS A 128 13.27 23.94 -10.93
CA HIS A 128 12.15 24.61 -11.58
C HIS A 128 10.92 24.66 -10.65
N PRO A 129 9.96 25.57 -10.93
CA PRO A 129 8.69 25.60 -10.20
C PRO A 129 7.98 24.24 -10.23
N LEU A 130 7.45 23.80 -9.10
CA LEU A 130 6.82 22.49 -8.94
C LEU A 130 5.74 22.21 -10.00
N ASN A 131 4.94 23.20 -10.33
CA ASN A 131 3.84 23.10 -11.29
C ASN A 131 4.29 23.11 -12.77
N SER A 132 5.58 23.32 -13.05
CA SER A 132 6.13 23.25 -14.41
C SER A 132 6.44 21.82 -14.85
N TYR A 133 6.67 20.91 -13.89
CA TYR A 133 7.13 19.54 -14.10
C TYR A 133 8.48 19.42 -14.85
N GLU A 134 9.19 20.53 -15.06
CA GLU A 134 10.43 20.56 -15.84
C GLU A 134 11.55 19.71 -15.23
N ASP A 135 11.55 19.54 -13.91
CA ASP A 135 12.47 18.66 -13.22
C ASP A 135 12.31 17.16 -13.58
N LEU A 136 11.21 16.79 -14.27
CA LEU A 136 11.01 15.45 -14.84
C LEU A 136 11.60 15.30 -16.26
N ALA A 137 12.16 16.36 -16.84
CA ALA A 137 12.63 16.38 -18.22
C ALA A 137 13.74 15.35 -18.52
N PHE A 138 14.45 14.89 -17.50
CA PHE A 138 15.49 13.86 -17.64
C PHE A 138 14.95 12.47 -17.94
N ILE A 139 13.67 12.20 -17.66
CA ILE A 139 13.04 10.87 -17.83
C ILE A 139 12.87 10.56 -19.35
N ILE A 140 12.41 11.52 -20.11
CA ILE A 140 12.14 11.36 -21.54
C ILE A 140 12.88 12.44 -22.34
N LYS A 141 13.67 12.00 -23.33
CA LYS A 141 14.32 12.92 -24.27
C LYS A 141 13.25 13.74 -25.02
N LYS A 142 13.50 15.04 -25.21
CA LYS A 142 12.60 15.92 -25.96
C LYS A 142 12.47 15.44 -27.42
N ASN A 143 11.24 15.39 -27.92
CA ASN A 143 10.88 14.97 -29.29
C ASN A 143 11.28 13.51 -29.58
N LEU A 144 11.22 12.62 -28.58
CA LEU A 144 11.48 11.20 -28.78
C LEU A 144 10.47 10.60 -29.74
N GLY A 145 10.97 9.98 -30.83
CA GLY A 145 10.19 9.44 -31.94
C GLY A 145 10.26 7.90 -32.03
N PRO A 146 9.48 7.28 -32.95
CA PRO A 146 9.40 5.81 -33.09
C PRO A 146 10.74 5.11 -33.43
N GLY A 147 11.70 5.85 -33.96
CA GLY A 147 13.04 5.33 -34.29
C GLY A 147 14.07 5.48 -33.16
N ASP A 148 13.73 6.20 -32.09
CA ASP A 148 14.62 6.38 -30.96
C ASP A 148 14.52 5.19 -29.99
N PRO A 149 15.61 4.86 -29.25
CA PRO A 149 15.52 3.86 -28.18
C PRO A 149 14.51 4.33 -27.10
N PRO A 150 13.66 3.42 -26.62
CA PRO A 150 12.69 3.76 -25.59
C PRO A 150 13.40 4.20 -24.29
N PRO A 151 12.80 5.08 -23.50
CA PRO A 151 13.33 5.41 -22.18
C PRO A 151 13.26 4.17 -21.27
N PRO A 152 14.09 4.10 -20.23
CA PRO A 152 13.90 3.12 -19.15
C PRO A 152 12.47 3.20 -18.61
N LYS A 153 11.89 2.08 -18.20
CA LYS A 153 10.58 2.09 -17.55
C LYS A 153 10.61 2.93 -16.28
N PHE A 154 9.57 3.68 -16.04
CA PHE A 154 9.52 4.57 -14.88
C PHE A 154 8.14 4.64 -14.23
N LEU A 155 8.14 4.93 -12.94
CA LEU A 155 6.97 5.37 -12.16
C LEU A 155 7.31 6.70 -11.51
N VAL A 156 6.41 7.68 -11.63
CA VAL A 156 6.55 8.98 -10.96
C VAL A 156 5.38 9.13 -10.00
N PHE A 157 5.67 9.28 -8.71
CA PHE A 157 4.64 9.43 -7.69
C PHE A 157 4.36 10.91 -7.40
N PHE A 158 3.09 11.24 -7.29
CA PHE A 158 2.57 12.58 -7.02
C PHE A 158 1.63 12.56 -5.81
N ASN A 159 1.50 13.70 -5.14
CA ASN A 159 0.65 13.82 -3.96
C ASN A 159 -0.86 13.93 -4.28
N SER A 160 -1.21 14.24 -5.52
CA SER A 160 -2.61 14.38 -5.94
C SER A 160 -2.85 13.79 -7.34
N ARG A 161 -4.13 13.46 -7.60
CA ARG A 161 -4.58 12.94 -8.91
C ARG A 161 -4.34 13.96 -10.03
N SER A 162 -4.59 15.24 -9.77
CA SER A 162 -4.37 16.32 -10.74
C SER A 162 -2.90 16.48 -11.09
N GLU A 163 -2.00 16.38 -10.12
CA GLU A 163 -0.57 16.40 -10.36
C GLU A 163 -0.09 15.18 -11.14
N ALA A 164 -0.59 13.99 -10.83
CA ALA A 164 -0.27 12.77 -11.56
C ALA A 164 -0.66 12.87 -13.04
N GLN A 165 -1.84 13.41 -13.33
CA GLN A 165 -2.27 13.66 -14.70
C GLN A 165 -1.41 14.72 -15.38
N ALA A 166 -1.20 15.89 -14.77
CA ALA A 166 -0.43 16.99 -15.35
C ALA A 166 1.04 16.60 -15.58
N GLY A 167 1.66 15.87 -14.64
CA GLY A 167 3.01 15.35 -14.81
C GLY A 167 3.12 14.32 -15.96
N ALA A 168 2.14 13.44 -16.10
CA ALA A 168 2.08 12.51 -17.23
C ALA A 168 1.87 13.26 -18.57
N GLU A 169 1.02 14.29 -18.61
CA GLU A 169 0.83 15.13 -19.79
C GLU A 169 2.09 15.87 -20.17
N TYR A 170 2.85 16.40 -19.21
CA TYR A 170 4.16 16.99 -19.44
C TYR A 170 5.11 16.00 -20.10
N LEU A 171 5.20 14.77 -19.59
CA LEU A 171 6.05 13.73 -20.17
C LEU A 171 5.58 13.30 -21.57
N ARG A 172 4.26 13.20 -21.80
CA ARG A 172 3.65 12.95 -23.12
C ARG A 172 4.02 14.02 -24.14
N ALA A 173 4.04 15.29 -23.74
CA ALA A 173 4.40 16.38 -24.62
C ALA A 173 5.86 16.30 -25.13
N ARG A 174 6.71 15.48 -24.50
CA ARG A 174 8.08 15.23 -24.93
C ARG A 174 8.19 14.10 -25.96
N LEU A 175 7.10 13.37 -26.21
CA LEU A 175 7.00 12.29 -27.18
C LEU A 175 6.38 12.78 -28.50
N SER A 176 6.74 12.12 -29.60
CA SER A 176 6.01 12.27 -30.86
C SER A 176 4.54 11.83 -30.67
N PRO A 177 3.59 12.34 -31.49
CA PRO A 177 2.17 12.03 -31.33
C PRO A 177 1.85 10.55 -31.23
N GLU A 178 2.54 9.71 -32.00
CA GLU A 178 2.31 8.25 -32.05
C GLU A 178 2.72 7.53 -30.77
N LEU A 179 3.62 8.11 -29.98
CA LEU A 179 4.15 7.50 -28.76
C LEU A 179 3.52 8.04 -27.49
N ARG A 180 2.66 9.06 -27.57
CA ARG A 180 2.07 9.70 -26.37
C ARG A 180 1.31 8.73 -25.49
N ASP A 181 0.65 7.75 -26.09
CA ASP A 181 -0.08 6.73 -25.37
C ASP A 181 0.80 5.73 -24.58
N LYS A 182 2.12 5.80 -24.77
CA LYS A 182 3.09 5.00 -23.99
C LYS A 182 3.33 5.52 -22.57
N VAL A 183 2.86 6.73 -22.24
CA VAL A 183 2.89 7.28 -20.88
C VAL A 183 1.47 7.42 -20.39
N LYS A 184 1.17 6.87 -19.25
CA LYS A 184 -0.17 6.86 -18.65
C LYS A 184 -0.17 7.60 -17.32
N TRP A 185 -1.35 7.85 -16.78
CA TRP A 185 -1.53 8.21 -15.37
C TRP A 185 -2.36 7.15 -14.68
N PHE A 186 -2.15 7.02 -13.38
CA PHE A 186 -2.71 5.94 -12.58
C PHE A 186 -3.12 6.47 -11.20
N HIS A 187 -4.38 6.34 -10.83
CA HIS A 187 -4.87 6.75 -9.52
C HIS A 187 -6.15 5.98 -9.11
N SER A 188 -6.51 6.06 -7.84
CA SER A 188 -7.64 5.34 -7.24
C SER A 188 -9.02 5.70 -7.81
N GLY A 189 -9.15 6.74 -8.63
CA GLY A 189 -10.39 7.07 -9.34
C GLY A 189 -10.65 6.25 -10.62
N MET A 190 -9.71 5.39 -11.01
CA MET A 190 -9.84 4.50 -12.16
C MET A 190 -10.41 3.15 -11.73
N THR A 191 -11.04 2.44 -12.67
CA THR A 191 -11.55 1.08 -12.42
C THR A 191 -10.41 0.10 -12.16
N ASP A 192 -10.68 -0.95 -11.40
CA ASP A 192 -9.68 -1.99 -11.09
C ASP A 192 -9.16 -2.65 -12.36
N SER A 193 -10.07 -2.98 -13.30
CA SER A 193 -9.70 -3.57 -14.59
C SER A 193 -8.78 -2.69 -15.43
N PHE A 194 -8.98 -1.36 -15.40
CA PHE A 194 -8.07 -0.43 -16.07
C PHE A 194 -6.70 -0.43 -15.39
N ARG A 195 -6.67 -0.36 -14.06
CA ARG A 195 -5.43 -0.36 -13.29
C ARG A 195 -4.60 -1.61 -13.52
N GLU A 196 -5.22 -2.79 -13.52
CA GLU A 196 -4.57 -4.07 -13.81
C GLU A 196 -4.00 -4.11 -15.23
N LYS A 197 -4.79 -3.65 -16.22
CA LYS A 197 -4.37 -3.61 -17.61
C LYS A 197 -3.15 -2.71 -17.83
N GLU A 198 -3.16 -1.48 -17.29
CA GLU A 198 -2.06 -0.53 -17.50
C GLU A 198 -0.79 -0.99 -16.77
N MET A 199 -0.91 -1.53 -15.56
CA MET A 199 0.23 -2.12 -14.84
C MET A 199 0.83 -3.30 -15.61
N HIS A 200 -0.01 -4.18 -16.18
CA HIS A 200 0.46 -5.27 -17.03
C HIS A 200 1.19 -4.73 -18.28
N ALA A 201 0.64 -3.71 -18.94
CA ALA A 201 1.26 -3.08 -20.10
C ALA A 201 2.65 -2.49 -19.76
N LEU A 202 2.81 -1.91 -18.57
CA LEU A 202 4.10 -1.42 -18.10
C LEU A 202 5.09 -2.57 -17.88
N ILE A 203 4.64 -3.68 -17.28
CA ILE A 203 5.49 -4.85 -17.02
C ILE A 203 6.01 -5.46 -18.31
N ILE A 204 5.15 -5.69 -19.29
CA ILE A 204 5.55 -6.30 -20.56
C ILE A 204 6.23 -5.31 -21.53
N GLY A 205 6.32 -4.01 -21.17
CA GLY A 205 6.99 -2.99 -21.98
C GLY A 205 6.15 -2.40 -23.09
N GLU A 206 4.85 -2.59 -23.07
CA GLU A 206 3.91 -1.92 -23.98
C GLU A 206 3.76 -0.44 -23.65
N SER A 207 3.89 -0.03 -22.38
CA SER A 207 3.99 1.35 -21.95
C SER A 207 5.41 1.67 -21.45
N TYR A 208 5.77 2.96 -21.48
CA TYR A 208 7.08 3.44 -21.02
C TYR A 208 7.06 3.78 -19.52
N GLY A 209 5.95 4.28 -19.03
CA GLY A 209 5.85 4.67 -17.63
C GLY A 209 4.55 5.34 -17.26
N GLU A 210 4.41 5.62 -15.98
CA GLU A 210 3.18 6.16 -15.40
C GLU A 210 3.45 7.30 -14.43
N GLY A 211 2.57 8.33 -14.49
CA GLY A 211 2.38 9.29 -13.40
C GLY A 211 1.33 8.75 -12.44
N SER A 212 1.66 8.55 -11.18
CA SER A 212 0.81 7.85 -10.24
C SER A 212 0.64 8.58 -8.91
N THR A 213 -0.39 8.22 -8.18
CA THR A 213 -0.48 8.46 -6.73
C THR A 213 -0.08 7.16 -5.99
N ASP A 214 -0.06 7.19 -4.65
CA ASP A 214 0.22 6.00 -3.81
C ASP A 214 -0.63 4.77 -4.17
N ALA A 215 -1.72 4.96 -4.91
CA ALA A 215 -2.56 3.87 -5.41
C ALA A 215 -1.79 2.84 -6.26
N ALA A 216 -0.72 3.23 -6.97
CA ALA A 216 0.10 2.28 -7.73
C ALA A 216 0.94 1.40 -6.80
N GLY A 217 1.44 1.92 -5.69
CA GLY A 217 2.17 1.15 -4.69
C GLY A 217 1.34 0.02 -4.08
N MET A 218 0.03 0.24 -3.91
CA MET A 218 -0.89 -0.77 -3.35
C MET A 218 -1.23 -1.89 -4.35
N VAL A 219 -1.28 -1.60 -5.65
CA VAL A 219 -1.58 -2.61 -6.69
C VAL A 219 -0.36 -3.46 -7.02
N SER A 220 0.82 -2.90 -6.91
CA SER A 220 2.07 -3.58 -7.24
C SER A 220 2.43 -4.73 -6.29
N GLN A 221 1.82 -4.79 -5.11
CA GLN A 221 2.00 -5.92 -4.17
C GLN A 221 1.26 -7.19 -4.61
N SER A 222 0.27 -7.08 -5.49
CA SER A 222 -0.63 -8.18 -5.84
C SER A 222 -0.32 -8.89 -7.16
N THR A 223 0.88 -9.19 -7.57
CA THR A 223 1.20 -10.13 -8.69
C THR A 223 2.24 -9.62 -9.70
N ALA A 224 2.38 -8.30 -9.86
CA ALA A 224 3.14 -7.75 -10.98
C ALA A 224 4.63 -7.49 -10.67
N LEU A 225 4.99 -7.24 -9.41
CA LEU A 225 6.38 -7.01 -9.01
C LEU A 225 7.16 -8.30 -8.68
N GLN A 226 6.49 -9.42 -8.44
CA GLN A 226 7.17 -10.72 -8.32
C GLN A 226 7.92 -11.12 -9.59
N ALA A 227 7.47 -10.66 -10.76
CA ALA A 227 8.14 -10.93 -12.05
C ALA A 227 9.48 -10.21 -12.23
N TYR A 228 9.81 -9.23 -11.37
CA TYR A 228 11.08 -8.46 -11.45
C TYR A 228 12.15 -8.89 -10.45
N SER A 229 11.88 -9.83 -9.57
CA SER A 229 12.88 -10.36 -8.64
C SER A 229 13.73 -11.50 -9.20
N ASP A 230 13.39 -11.99 -10.38
CA ASP A 230 14.03 -13.18 -11.00
C ASP A 230 14.97 -12.85 -12.19
N TYR A 231 15.42 -11.57 -12.29
CA TYR A 231 16.45 -11.17 -13.27
C TYR A 231 17.61 -10.46 -12.62
#